data_05e543af8e95a71c7eb7937584c164d0
#
_entry.id   05e543af8e95a71c7eb7937584c164d0
#
_cell.length_a   1.000
_cell.length_b   1.000
_cell.length_c   1.000
_cell.angle_alpha   90.00
_cell.angle_beta   90.00
_cell.angle_gamma   90.00
#
_symmetry.space_group_name_H-M   'P 1'
#
loop_
_entity.id
_entity.type
_entity.pdbx_description
1 polymer ?
#
loop_
_entity_poly.entity_id
_entity_poly.type
_entity_poly.pdbx_seq_one_letter_code
_entity_poly.pdbx_strand_id
1 'polypeptide(L)'
;MKCYALALSSGDQNSMYQAGALKGLASTLDASVMAYSAVSGTQGGAVNAALLANYPAGQEGDAADRMKAMWDSSASTRLYKDWLGGLAEGLLIKGGLWNDKAVLDWVTTEMADVSPT
;
A
#
# COMPACT_ATOMS: atom_id res chain seq x y z
N MET A 1 -14.62 25.71 4.45
CA MET A 1 -14.13 24.55 3.66
C MET A 1 -13.82 23.42 4.63
N LYS A 2 -14.31 22.21 4.40
CA LYS A 2 -13.95 21.06 5.22
C LYS A 2 -12.72 20.38 4.58
N CYS A 3 -11.73 20.08 5.39
CA CYS A 3 -10.55 19.31 4.97
C CYS A 3 -10.67 17.91 5.56
N TYR A 4 -10.50 16.91 4.74
CA TYR A 4 -10.51 15.51 5.15
C TYR A 4 -9.10 14.94 5.08
N ALA A 5 -8.76 14.13 6.05
CA ALA A 5 -7.51 13.36 6.07
C ALA A 5 -7.83 11.88 6.20
N LEU A 6 -7.02 11.04 5.58
CA LEU A 6 -7.16 9.60 5.62
C LEU A 6 -5.96 8.98 6.33
N ALA A 7 -6.22 8.16 7.34
CA ALA A 7 -5.21 7.36 8.02
C ALA A 7 -5.45 5.88 7.75
N LEU A 8 -4.45 5.20 7.21
CA LEU A 8 -4.52 3.80 6.83
C LEU A 8 -3.68 2.96 7.81
N SER A 9 -4.36 2.12 8.58
CA SER A 9 -3.71 1.26 9.57
C SER A 9 -2.93 0.12 8.91
N SER A 10 -2.10 -0.56 9.70
CA SER A 10 -1.43 -1.76 9.26
C SER A 10 -2.43 -2.89 9.01
N GLY A 11 -2.16 -3.71 8.05
CA GLY A 11 -2.98 -4.88 7.71
C GLY A 11 -2.15 -5.98 7.04
N ASP A 12 -0.86 -5.76 6.89
CA ASP A 12 0.05 -6.67 6.17
C ASP A 12 -0.58 -7.13 4.84
N GLN A 13 -0.72 -8.43 4.65
CA GLN A 13 -1.36 -9.03 3.48
C GLN A 13 -2.86 -8.69 3.36
N ASN A 14 -3.51 -8.28 4.46
CA ASN A 14 -4.91 -7.87 4.46
C ASN A 14 -5.11 -6.39 4.07
N SER A 15 -4.03 -5.68 3.75
CA SER A 15 -4.11 -4.27 3.34
C SER A 15 -4.87 -4.06 2.04
N MET A 16 -5.12 -5.11 1.27
CA MET A 16 -6.03 -5.10 0.12
C MET A 16 -7.48 -4.76 0.52
N TYR A 17 -7.88 -5.07 1.76
CA TYR A 17 -9.19 -4.66 2.29
C TYR A 17 -9.39 -3.13 2.20
N GLN A 18 -8.32 -2.37 2.44
CA GLN A 18 -8.37 -0.90 2.38
C GLN A 18 -8.65 -0.41 0.94
N ALA A 19 -8.13 -1.10 -0.07
CA ALA A 19 -8.44 -0.79 -1.47
C ALA A 19 -9.93 -1.00 -1.76
N GLY A 20 -10.51 -2.10 -1.28
CA GLY A 20 -11.94 -2.38 -1.41
C GLY A 20 -12.81 -1.36 -0.70
N ALA A 21 -12.43 -0.98 0.53
CA ALA A 21 -13.13 0.03 1.31
C ALA A 21 -13.08 1.40 0.61
N LEU A 22 -11.90 1.83 0.14
CA LEU A 22 -11.74 3.09 -0.59
C LEU A 22 -12.57 3.10 -1.89
N LYS A 23 -12.58 1.99 -2.62
CA LYS A 23 -13.43 1.84 -3.83
C LYS A 23 -14.91 1.97 -3.51
N GLY A 24 -15.37 1.31 -2.46
CA GLY A 24 -16.75 1.40 -2.00
C GLY A 24 -17.14 2.83 -1.62
N LEU A 25 -16.29 3.52 -0.87
CA LEU A 25 -16.50 4.91 -0.50
C LEU A 25 -16.54 5.82 -1.74
N ALA A 26 -15.58 5.66 -2.66
CA ALA A 26 -15.50 6.47 -3.89
C ALA A 26 -16.70 6.27 -4.82
N SER A 27 -17.37 5.11 -4.74
CA SER A 27 -18.58 4.84 -5.53
C SER A 27 -19.88 5.36 -4.90
N THR A 28 -19.84 5.72 -3.61
CA THR A 28 -21.06 6.09 -2.84
C THR A 28 -21.07 7.51 -2.31
N LEU A 29 -19.90 8.12 -2.16
CA LEU A 29 -19.75 9.46 -1.61
C LEU A 29 -19.42 10.47 -2.71
N ASP A 30 -19.79 11.73 -2.46
CA ASP A 30 -19.39 12.83 -3.35
C ASP A 30 -17.87 12.97 -3.43
N ALA A 31 -17.37 13.30 -4.62
CA ALA A 31 -15.95 13.54 -4.86
C ALA A 31 -15.35 14.59 -3.90
N SER A 32 -16.13 15.58 -3.47
CA SER A 32 -15.68 16.59 -2.50
C SER A 32 -15.40 16.03 -1.11
N VAL A 33 -16.03 14.90 -0.73
CA VAL A 33 -15.79 14.20 0.53
C VAL A 33 -14.57 13.26 0.40
N MET A 34 -14.36 12.72 -0.80
CA MET A 34 -13.27 11.80 -1.10
C MET A 34 -11.95 12.51 -1.41
N ALA A 35 -11.96 13.82 -1.65
CA ALA A 35 -10.76 14.61 -1.90
C ALA A 35 -9.97 14.82 -0.60
N TYR A 36 -9.10 13.88 -0.28
CA TYR A 36 -8.28 13.95 0.93
C TYR A 36 -7.16 14.97 0.79
N SER A 37 -7.06 15.86 1.80
CA SER A 37 -5.99 16.87 1.87
C SER A 37 -4.67 16.31 2.41
N ALA A 38 -4.74 15.20 3.14
CA ALA A 38 -3.59 14.50 3.68
C ALA A 38 -3.89 13.01 3.80
N VAL A 39 -2.88 12.20 3.57
CA VAL A 39 -2.94 10.76 3.78
C VAL A 39 -1.75 10.30 4.61
N SER A 40 -1.96 9.34 5.46
CA SER A 40 -0.91 8.69 6.26
C SER A 40 -1.17 7.20 6.36
N GLY A 41 -0.14 6.44 6.65
CA GLY A 41 -0.31 5.00 6.82
C GLY A 41 0.87 4.35 7.54
N THR A 42 0.64 3.14 8.03
CA THR A 42 1.66 2.31 8.67
C THR A 42 1.71 0.94 7.99
N GLN A 43 2.90 0.38 7.82
CA GLN A 43 3.14 -0.93 7.17
C GLN A 43 2.44 -1.01 5.78
N GLY A 44 1.59 -2.01 5.54
CA GLY A 44 0.83 -2.10 4.29
C GLY A 44 -0.05 -0.88 4.01
N GLY A 45 -0.58 -0.24 5.06
CA GLY A 45 -1.29 1.03 4.93
C GLY A 45 -0.39 2.18 4.46
N ALA A 46 0.92 2.16 4.78
CA ALA A 46 1.87 3.14 4.25
C ALA A 46 2.06 3.00 2.74
N VAL A 47 2.10 1.77 2.23
CA VAL A 47 2.16 1.50 0.79
C VAL A 47 0.91 2.04 0.10
N ASN A 48 -0.27 1.77 0.65
CA ASN A 48 -1.53 2.29 0.13
C ASN A 48 -1.59 3.83 0.17
N ALA A 49 -1.14 4.44 1.27
CA ALA A 49 -1.10 5.89 1.40
C ALA A 49 -0.15 6.54 0.38
N ALA A 50 1.03 5.95 0.18
CA ALA A 50 2.00 6.41 -0.81
C ALA A 50 1.43 6.31 -2.23
N LEU A 51 0.74 5.22 -2.55
CA LEU A 51 0.10 5.06 -3.86
C LEU A 51 -1.02 6.10 -4.04
N LEU A 52 -1.90 6.25 -3.05
CA LEU A 52 -3.00 7.23 -3.12
C LEU A 52 -2.48 8.66 -3.30
N ALA A 53 -1.37 9.02 -2.65
CA ALA A 53 -0.77 10.36 -2.75
C ALA A 53 -0.25 10.69 -4.17
N ASN A 54 -0.09 9.71 -5.03
CA ASN A 54 0.29 9.91 -6.43
C ASN A 54 -0.91 10.15 -7.37
N TYR A 55 -2.13 10.08 -6.85
CA TYR A 55 -3.34 10.37 -7.63
C TYR A 55 -3.89 11.75 -7.27
N PRO A 56 -4.35 12.53 -8.26
CA PRO A 56 -5.02 13.79 -7.99
C PRO A 56 -6.29 13.59 -7.16
N ALA A 57 -6.63 14.58 -6.35
CA ALA A 57 -7.90 14.62 -5.65
C ALA A 57 -9.07 14.45 -6.64
N GLY A 58 -10.00 13.58 -6.32
CA GLY A 58 -11.12 13.19 -7.19
C GLY A 58 -10.88 11.90 -7.99
N GLN A 59 -9.66 11.34 -7.95
CA GLN A 59 -9.30 10.07 -8.60
C GLN A 59 -9.09 8.92 -7.58
N GLU A 60 -9.67 9.02 -6.41
CA GLU A 60 -9.53 8.02 -5.35
C GLU A 60 -10.06 6.64 -5.76
N GLY A 61 -11.08 6.62 -6.65
CA GLY A 61 -11.59 5.37 -7.23
C GLY A 61 -10.57 4.67 -8.13
N ASP A 62 -9.85 5.43 -8.95
CA ASP A 62 -8.78 4.91 -9.82
C ASP A 62 -7.58 4.46 -8.98
N ALA A 63 -7.23 5.22 -7.95
CA ALA A 63 -6.21 4.83 -6.99
C ALA A 63 -6.57 3.50 -6.30
N ALA A 64 -7.82 3.31 -5.91
CA ALA A 64 -8.29 2.08 -5.30
C ALA A 64 -8.19 0.87 -6.25
N ASP A 65 -8.53 1.06 -7.53
CA ASP A 65 -8.39 0.01 -8.54
C ASP A 65 -6.90 -0.36 -8.74
N ARG A 66 -6.02 0.62 -8.75
CA ARG A 66 -4.57 0.39 -8.84
C ARG A 66 -4.02 -0.29 -7.58
N MET A 67 -4.49 0.10 -6.39
CA MET A 67 -4.15 -0.58 -5.14
C MET A 67 -4.53 -2.06 -5.19
N LYS A 68 -5.75 -2.36 -5.66
CA LYS A 68 -6.19 -3.74 -5.81
C LYS A 68 -5.26 -4.52 -6.73
N ALA A 69 -4.95 -3.99 -7.90
CA ALA A 69 -4.05 -4.64 -8.86
C ALA A 69 -2.66 -4.88 -8.27
N MET A 70 -2.13 -3.93 -7.51
CA MET A 70 -0.85 -4.05 -6.80
C MET A 70 -0.88 -5.20 -5.78
N TRP A 71 -1.92 -5.28 -4.95
CA TRP A 71 -2.04 -6.35 -3.96
C TRP A 71 -2.34 -7.71 -4.60
N ASP A 72 -3.07 -7.75 -5.71
CA ASP A 72 -3.26 -8.99 -6.48
C ASP A 72 -1.91 -9.52 -7.02
N SER A 73 -1.00 -8.63 -7.44
CA SER A 73 0.35 -9.04 -7.86
C SER A 73 1.17 -9.63 -6.72
N SER A 74 0.95 -9.16 -5.49
CA SER A 74 1.65 -9.68 -4.31
C SER A 74 1.36 -11.14 -4.03
N ALA A 75 0.18 -11.63 -4.42
CA ALA A 75 -0.22 -13.04 -4.24
C ALA A 75 0.66 -14.00 -5.06
N SER A 76 1.19 -13.54 -6.19
CA SER A 76 2.12 -14.31 -7.04
C SER A 76 3.58 -14.07 -6.68
N THR A 77 3.86 -13.10 -5.81
CA THR A 77 5.22 -12.71 -5.41
C THR A 77 5.49 -13.17 -3.98
N ARG A 78 6.54 -13.96 -3.79
CA ARG A 78 6.95 -14.36 -2.44
C ARG A 78 7.61 -13.18 -1.74
N LEU A 79 6.83 -12.39 -1.03
CA LEU A 79 7.28 -11.17 -0.33
C LEU A 79 8.19 -11.47 0.86
N TYR A 80 7.92 -12.58 1.56
CA TYR A 80 8.72 -13.01 2.71
C TYR A 80 9.67 -14.11 2.27
N LYS A 81 10.95 -13.82 2.28
CA LYS A 81 12.02 -14.77 1.92
C LYS A 81 12.89 -15.05 3.12
N ASP A 82 13.30 -16.31 3.25
CA ASP A 82 14.29 -16.69 4.24
C ASP A 82 15.66 -16.15 3.87
N TRP A 83 16.49 -15.89 4.88
CA TRP A 83 17.91 -15.69 4.70
C TRP A 83 18.56 -16.99 4.23
N LEU A 84 19.71 -16.92 3.56
CA LEU A 84 20.45 -18.11 3.13
C LEU A 84 20.81 -19.05 4.28
N GLY A 85 21.11 -18.48 5.45
CA GLY A 85 21.32 -19.20 6.71
C GLY A 85 20.06 -19.44 7.53
N GLY A 86 18.88 -19.22 6.95
CA GLY A 86 17.58 -19.41 7.60
C GLY A 86 17.34 -18.45 8.77
N LEU A 87 16.49 -18.88 9.70
CA LEU A 87 16.10 -18.10 10.86
C LEU A 87 17.27 -17.75 11.79
N ALA A 88 18.28 -18.62 11.87
CA ALA A 88 19.44 -18.36 12.71
C ALA A 88 20.26 -17.17 12.22
N GLU A 89 20.47 -17.05 10.91
CA GLU A 89 21.13 -15.88 10.32
C GLU A 89 20.30 -14.62 10.57
N GLY A 90 18.98 -14.70 10.37
CA GLY A 90 18.07 -13.58 10.59
C GLY A 90 18.15 -13.03 12.01
N LEU A 91 18.04 -13.91 13.01
CA LEU A 91 18.04 -13.54 14.42
C LEU A 91 19.40 -13.05 14.94
N LEU A 92 20.49 -13.76 14.58
CA LEU A 92 21.80 -13.53 15.19
C LEU A 92 22.64 -12.48 14.46
N ILE A 93 22.40 -12.29 13.16
CA ILE A 93 23.28 -11.46 12.31
C ILE A 93 22.52 -10.28 11.69
N LYS A 94 21.29 -10.52 11.20
CA LYS A 94 20.55 -9.53 10.42
C LYS A 94 19.54 -8.73 11.22
N GLY A 95 19.22 -9.13 12.44
CA GLY A 95 18.27 -8.42 13.30
C GLY A 95 16.82 -8.51 12.86
N GLY A 96 16.48 -9.45 11.97
CA GLY A 96 15.12 -9.68 11.49
C GLY A 96 14.93 -11.09 10.95
N LEU A 97 13.74 -11.66 11.17
CA LEU A 97 13.42 -13.05 10.78
C LEU A 97 13.46 -13.27 9.26
N TRP A 98 13.05 -12.25 8.50
CA TRP A 98 12.84 -12.33 7.06
C TRP A 98 13.72 -11.33 6.31
N ASN A 99 14.06 -11.69 5.09
CA ASN A 99 14.73 -10.79 4.15
C ASN A 99 13.69 -9.87 3.49
N ASP A 100 13.80 -8.58 3.72
CA ASP A 100 12.87 -7.54 3.24
C ASP A 100 13.11 -7.12 1.77
N LYS A 101 14.19 -7.59 1.16
CA LYS A 101 14.53 -7.22 -0.22
C LYS A 101 13.39 -7.49 -1.20
N ALA A 102 12.66 -8.60 -1.03
CA ALA A 102 11.55 -8.93 -1.91
C ALA A 102 10.38 -7.95 -1.80
N VAL A 103 10.11 -7.45 -0.60
CA VAL A 103 9.09 -6.41 -0.37
C VAL A 103 9.53 -5.10 -1.00
N LEU A 104 10.78 -4.71 -0.80
CA LEU A 104 11.34 -3.48 -1.38
C LEU A 104 11.30 -3.52 -2.91
N ASP A 105 11.76 -4.62 -3.51
CA ASP A 105 11.75 -4.80 -4.96
C ASP A 105 10.31 -4.75 -5.51
N TRP A 106 9.36 -5.38 -4.83
CA TRP A 106 7.95 -5.37 -5.22
C TRP A 106 7.37 -3.96 -5.14
N VAL A 107 7.51 -3.25 -4.02
CA VAL A 107 7.02 -1.88 -3.86
C VAL A 107 7.63 -0.96 -4.90
N THR A 108 8.94 -1.06 -5.14
CA THR A 108 9.64 -0.23 -6.13
C THR A 108 9.08 -0.48 -7.54
N THR A 109 8.86 -1.75 -7.90
CA THR A 109 8.28 -2.12 -9.21
C THR A 109 6.88 -1.58 -9.37
N GLU A 110 6.03 -1.79 -8.36
CA GLU A 110 4.63 -1.37 -8.42
C GLU A 110 4.44 0.15 -8.41
N MET A 111 5.35 0.88 -7.76
CA MET A 111 5.32 2.34 -7.72
C MET A 111 5.95 3.00 -8.94
N ALA A 112 6.79 2.28 -9.70
CA ALA A 112 7.45 2.84 -10.88
C ALA A 112 6.46 3.26 -11.97
N ASP A 113 5.32 2.58 -12.06
CA ASP A 113 4.27 2.85 -13.06
C ASP A 113 3.30 3.96 -12.63
N VAL A 114 3.44 4.46 -11.40
CA VAL A 114 2.61 5.55 -10.88
C VAL A 114 3.34 6.86 -11.15
N SER A 115 2.89 7.59 -12.18
CA SER A 115 3.48 8.90 -12.48
C SER A 115 3.19 9.88 -11.34
N PRO A 116 4.20 10.54 -10.78
CA PRO A 116 3.97 11.62 -9.83
C PRO A 116 3.19 12.75 -10.51
N THR A 117 2.16 13.16 -9.88
CA THR A 117 1.33 14.30 -10.32
C THR A 117 1.89 15.62 -9.81
#